data_e200f94cf8c00f7ad289c017b96c6b83
#
_entry.id   e200f94cf8c00f7ad289c017b96c6b83
#
_cell.length_a   1.000
_cell.length_b   1.000
_cell.length_c   1.000
_cell.angle_alpha   90.00
_cell.angle_beta   90.00
_cell.angle_gamma   90.00
#
_symmetry.space_group_name_H-M   'P 1'
#
loop_
_entity.id
_entity.type
_entity.pdbx_description
1 polymer ?
#
loop_
_entity_poly.entity_id
_entity_poly.type
_entity_poly.pdbx_seq_one_letter_code
_entity_poly.pdbx_strand_id
1 'polypeptide(L)'
;VKTSSLGDIIHALPALTDAARAIPGITFDWVVEEGFAEIPTWHPAVGKVIPVAIRRWRKNIWQTIKSGEWRRFKQSLRAEKYDLVLDAQGLLKSAWLTRYVKAPVAGLDQNSAREPLASRFYQRRLAVARGQHAVERLRQLFAVALGYDLPKGLGDYGLDVERLIELPRNKPYVLFLHGTTWDTKHWPEVYWRDLALRMGHKGIEVRLPWGNPAEKARAERIASGLGNAVVLPRLNLAGVARVLASASACVAVDTGLGHLAAALDVPTISLFGPTNPGLTGAYGKVQIHLASDFPCAPCLQ
;
A
#
# COMPACT_ATOMS: atom_id res chain seq x y z
N VAL A 1 1.71 10.66 -9.51
CA VAL A 1 2.34 10.87 -8.20
C VAL A 1 1.51 10.22 -7.10
N LYS A 2 2.08 9.24 -6.39
CA LYS A 2 1.48 8.59 -5.22
C LYS A 2 2.63 8.22 -4.28
N THR A 3 2.83 9.00 -3.21
CA THR A 3 4.08 8.94 -2.46
C THR A 3 4.03 8.02 -1.25
N SER A 4 2.92 7.89 -0.57
CA SER A 4 2.75 7.13 0.69
C SER A 4 1.27 6.99 1.07
N SER A 5 0.88 6.10 1.97
CA SER A 5 1.65 5.09 2.66
C SER A 5 1.72 3.78 1.86
N LEU A 6 2.23 2.68 2.46
CA LEU A 6 2.33 1.38 1.80
C LEU A 6 0.98 0.92 1.20
N GLY A 7 -0.08 0.93 1.99
CA GLY A 7 -1.42 0.55 1.52
C GLY A 7 -1.93 1.45 0.40
N ASP A 8 -1.71 2.77 0.51
CA ASP A 8 -2.11 3.74 -0.53
C ASP A 8 -1.43 3.48 -1.89
N ILE A 9 -0.16 3.04 -1.87
CA ILE A 9 0.58 2.71 -3.08
C ILE A 9 0.00 1.46 -3.72
N ILE A 10 -0.24 0.43 -2.92
CA ILE A 10 -0.85 -0.82 -3.36
C ILE A 10 -2.25 -0.58 -3.93
N HIS A 11 -3.06 0.25 -3.28
CA HIS A 11 -4.40 0.60 -3.78
C HIS A 11 -4.41 1.28 -5.15
N ALA A 12 -3.28 1.83 -5.61
CA ALA A 12 -3.21 2.46 -6.91
C ALA A 12 -2.88 1.48 -8.06
N LEU A 13 -2.36 0.30 -7.76
CA LEU A 13 -1.97 -0.69 -8.78
C LEU A 13 -3.14 -1.10 -9.69
N PRO A 14 -4.37 -1.36 -9.20
CA PRO A 14 -5.49 -1.71 -10.06
C PRO A 14 -5.84 -0.63 -11.09
N ALA A 15 -5.64 0.64 -10.76
CA ALA A 15 -5.88 1.74 -11.69
C ALA A 15 -4.86 1.74 -12.85
N LEU A 16 -3.62 1.31 -12.61
CA LEU A 16 -2.62 1.14 -13.66
C LEU A 16 -2.95 -0.03 -14.57
N THR A 17 -3.42 -1.13 -13.99
CA THR A 17 -3.85 -2.32 -14.75
C THR A 17 -5.02 -1.97 -15.68
N ASP A 18 -6.04 -1.27 -15.15
CA ASP A 18 -7.18 -0.82 -15.96
C ASP A 18 -6.72 0.09 -17.11
N ALA A 19 -5.87 1.06 -16.82
CA ALA A 19 -5.34 1.97 -17.82
C ALA A 19 -4.51 1.25 -18.90
N ALA A 20 -3.66 0.31 -18.48
CA ALA A 20 -2.82 -0.46 -19.42
C ALA A 20 -3.64 -1.37 -20.34
N ARG A 21 -4.77 -1.89 -19.85
CA ARG A 21 -5.72 -2.66 -20.66
C ARG A 21 -6.52 -1.79 -21.62
N ALA A 22 -6.87 -0.58 -21.19
CA ALA A 22 -7.68 0.34 -21.98
C ALA A 22 -6.87 1.09 -23.04
N ILE A 23 -5.61 1.38 -22.79
CA ILE A 23 -4.74 2.20 -23.64
C ILE A 23 -3.46 1.42 -23.94
N PRO A 24 -3.40 0.70 -25.09
CA PRO A 24 -2.22 -0.04 -25.47
C PRO A 24 -0.97 0.83 -25.54
N GLY A 25 0.11 0.37 -24.93
CA GLY A 25 1.40 1.07 -24.94
C GLY A 25 1.54 2.18 -23.91
N ILE A 26 0.53 2.45 -23.06
CA ILE A 26 0.68 3.41 -21.97
C ILE A 26 1.73 2.92 -20.97
N THR A 27 2.57 3.84 -20.52
CA THR A 27 3.58 3.58 -19.48
C THR A 27 3.50 4.65 -18.40
N PHE A 28 3.84 4.28 -17.18
CA PHE A 28 3.81 5.16 -16.03
C PHE A 28 5.19 5.31 -15.40
N ASP A 29 5.65 6.54 -15.24
CA ASP A 29 6.74 6.86 -14.32
C ASP A 29 6.14 7.24 -12.98
N TRP A 30 6.61 6.63 -11.89
CA TRP A 30 5.96 6.75 -10.60
C TRP A 30 6.83 7.46 -9.56
N VAL A 31 6.34 8.60 -9.07
CA VAL A 31 6.97 9.30 -7.93
C VAL A 31 6.45 8.70 -6.63
N VAL A 32 7.35 8.15 -5.82
CA VAL A 32 7.05 7.41 -4.59
C VAL A 32 8.10 7.68 -3.50
N GLU A 33 7.73 7.61 -2.23
CA GLU A 33 8.67 7.70 -1.11
C GLU A 33 9.69 6.55 -1.16
N GLU A 34 10.98 6.85 -0.91
CA GLU A 34 12.12 5.93 -1.08
C GLU A 34 11.91 4.55 -0.42
N GLY A 35 11.28 4.51 0.76
CA GLY A 35 11.01 3.25 1.47
C GLY A 35 9.98 2.32 0.81
N PHE A 36 9.29 2.80 -0.24
CA PHE A 36 8.26 2.03 -0.96
C PHE A 36 8.57 1.91 -2.46
N ALA A 37 9.75 2.35 -2.89
CA ALA A 37 10.13 2.43 -4.30
C ALA A 37 10.09 1.09 -5.03
N GLU A 38 10.20 -0.02 -4.31
CA GLU A 38 10.21 -1.36 -4.85
C GLU A 38 8.83 -1.80 -5.37
N ILE A 39 7.72 -1.40 -4.70
CA ILE A 39 6.37 -1.87 -5.06
C ILE A 39 5.96 -1.51 -6.49
N PRO A 40 6.09 -0.24 -6.94
CA PRO A 40 5.72 0.09 -8.31
C PRO A 40 6.50 -0.69 -9.36
N THR A 41 7.73 -1.14 -9.06
CA THR A 41 8.54 -1.93 -10.01
C THR A 41 7.97 -3.31 -10.31
N TRP A 42 7.06 -3.80 -9.49
CA TRP A 42 6.41 -5.09 -9.70
C TRP A 42 5.29 -5.04 -10.74
N HIS A 43 4.82 -3.84 -11.10
CA HIS A 43 3.74 -3.67 -12.06
C HIS A 43 4.28 -3.45 -13.48
N PRO A 44 3.84 -4.24 -14.49
CA PRO A 44 4.41 -4.22 -15.84
C PRO A 44 4.23 -2.88 -16.58
N ALA A 45 3.20 -2.10 -16.27
CA ALA A 45 2.98 -0.78 -16.86
C ALA A 45 3.84 0.33 -16.26
N VAL A 46 4.67 0.05 -15.25
CA VAL A 46 5.59 1.03 -14.67
C VAL A 46 6.93 0.96 -15.38
N GLY A 47 7.27 2.04 -16.10
CA GLY A 47 8.55 2.16 -16.80
C GLY A 47 9.68 2.59 -15.88
N LYS A 48 9.44 3.63 -15.06
CA LYS A 48 10.47 4.20 -14.18
C LYS A 48 9.89 4.55 -12.82
N VAL A 49 10.65 4.24 -11.78
CA VAL A 49 10.34 4.69 -10.41
C VAL A 49 11.26 5.85 -10.06
N ILE A 50 10.67 6.95 -9.58
CA ILE A 50 11.36 8.16 -9.17
C ILE A 50 11.23 8.30 -7.65
N PRO A 51 12.22 7.85 -6.87
CA PRO A 51 12.16 7.93 -5.41
C PRO A 51 12.22 9.37 -4.92
N VAL A 52 11.40 9.67 -3.93
CA VAL A 52 11.41 10.93 -3.19
C VAL A 52 11.56 10.62 -1.69
N ALA A 53 12.28 11.46 -0.96
CA ALA A 53 12.55 11.25 0.47
C ALA A 53 11.98 12.38 1.33
N ILE A 54 10.71 12.75 1.12
CA ILE A 54 10.07 13.90 1.80
C ILE A 54 10.20 13.78 3.32
N ARG A 55 9.99 12.58 3.87
CA ARG A 55 10.06 12.33 5.32
C ARG A 55 11.46 12.62 5.88
N ARG A 56 12.50 12.22 5.17
CA ARG A 56 13.91 12.43 5.55
C ARG A 56 14.33 13.88 5.29
N TRP A 57 13.98 14.43 4.14
CA TRP A 57 14.32 15.81 3.77
C TRP A 57 13.74 16.84 4.72
N ARG A 58 12.52 16.65 5.20
CA ARG A 58 11.90 17.54 6.19
C ARG A 58 12.63 17.58 7.53
N LYS A 59 13.33 16.50 7.89
CA LYS A 59 14.11 16.45 9.14
C LYS A 59 15.42 17.22 9.02
N ASN A 60 16.01 17.32 7.82
CA ASN A 60 17.28 17.99 7.61
C ASN A 60 17.35 18.65 6.21
N ILE A 61 16.69 19.79 6.07
CA ILE A 61 16.56 20.53 4.80
C ILE A 61 17.93 21.00 4.29
N TRP A 62 18.78 21.51 5.18
CA TRP A 62 20.10 22.02 4.81
C TRP A 62 21.01 20.93 4.24
N GLN A 63 20.99 19.75 4.84
CA GLN A 63 21.76 18.61 4.33
C GLN A 63 21.23 18.16 2.96
N THR A 64 19.92 18.14 2.76
CA THR A 64 19.29 17.79 1.49
C THR A 64 19.71 18.72 0.36
N ILE A 65 19.83 20.02 0.66
CA ILE A 65 20.29 21.02 -0.32
C ILE A 65 21.78 20.84 -0.60
N LYS A 66 22.61 20.71 0.45
CA LYS A 66 24.07 20.56 0.33
C LYS A 66 24.48 19.29 -0.40
N SER A 67 23.79 18.16 -0.15
CA SER A 67 24.05 16.88 -0.82
C SER A 67 23.64 16.87 -2.29
N GLY A 68 22.90 17.87 -2.75
CA GLY A 68 22.35 17.94 -4.10
C GLY A 68 21.20 16.96 -4.38
N GLU A 69 20.71 16.22 -3.38
CA GLU A 69 19.59 15.26 -3.57
C GLU A 69 18.36 15.92 -4.16
N TRP A 70 17.97 17.08 -3.62
CA TRP A 70 16.85 17.84 -4.14
C TRP A 70 17.04 18.26 -5.61
N ARG A 71 18.27 18.64 -5.98
CA ARG A 71 18.59 19.00 -7.36
C ARG A 71 18.47 17.78 -8.28
N ARG A 72 19.05 16.63 -7.89
CA ARG A 72 18.96 15.37 -8.65
C ARG A 72 17.51 14.92 -8.82
N PHE A 73 16.71 14.96 -7.76
CA PHE A 73 15.28 14.65 -7.84
C PHE A 73 14.53 15.54 -8.85
N LYS A 74 14.76 16.87 -8.82
CA LYS A 74 14.17 17.77 -9.82
C LYS A 74 14.63 17.48 -11.24
N GLN A 75 15.87 17.08 -11.41
CA GLN A 75 16.40 16.68 -12.71
C GLN A 75 15.72 15.39 -13.22
N SER A 76 15.55 14.40 -12.36
CA SER A 76 14.84 13.14 -12.74
C SER A 76 13.39 13.39 -13.16
N LEU A 77 12.68 14.35 -12.53
CA LEU A 77 11.32 14.73 -12.93
C LEU A 77 11.25 15.46 -14.29
N ARG A 78 12.38 16.00 -14.77
CA ARG A 78 12.47 16.76 -16.02
C ARG A 78 13.18 16.01 -17.13
N ALA A 79 13.67 14.81 -16.84
CA ALA A 79 14.47 14.03 -17.78
C ALA A 79 13.64 13.53 -18.97
N GLU A 80 12.35 13.31 -18.75
CA GLU A 80 11.43 12.78 -19.75
C GLU A 80 10.37 13.83 -20.11
N LYS A 81 9.76 13.66 -21.27
CA LYS A 81 8.56 14.37 -21.68
C LYS A 81 7.35 13.53 -21.32
N TYR A 82 6.44 14.12 -20.56
CA TYR A 82 5.21 13.46 -20.13
C TYR A 82 4.01 14.10 -20.83
N ASP A 83 3.04 13.28 -21.23
CA ASP A 83 1.77 13.77 -21.78
C ASP A 83 0.85 14.30 -20.68
N LEU A 84 0.93 13.69 -19.48
CA LEU A 84 0.11 14.04 -18.34
C LEU A 84 0.84 13.73 -17.03
N VAL A 85 0.69 14.58 -16.03
CA VAL A 85 1.01 14.28 -14.63
C VAL A 85 -0.29 14.07 -13.88
N LEU A 86 -0.46 12.89 -13.27
CA LEU A 86 -1.61 12.58 -12.44
C LEU A 86 -1.20 12.55 -10.95
N ASP A 87 -1.75 13.45 -10.14
CA ASP A 87 -1.63 13.38 -8.68
C ASP A 87 -2.75 12.50 -8.11
N ALA A 88 -2.42 11.25 -7.83
CA ALA A 88 -3.30 10.25 -7.23
C ALA A 88 -3.27 10.26 -5.68
N GLN A 89 -2.55 11.22 -5.07
CA GLN A 89 -2.45 11.36 -3.62
C GLN A 89 -3.46 12.38 -3.07
N GLY A 90 -3.64 13.53 -3.74
CA GLY A 90 -4.54 14.59 -3.32
C GLY A 90 -4.14 15.29 -2.02
N LEU A 91 -2.84 15.46 -1.78
CA LEU A 91 -2.24 16.16 -0.64
C LEU A 91 -1.35 17.31 -1.12
N LEU A 92 -1.21 18.38 -0.34
CA LEU A 92 -0.35 19.52 -0.68
C LEU A 92 1.09 19.09 -0.98
N LYS A 93 1.62 18.13 -0.23
CA LYS A 93 2.99 17.62 -0.43
C LYS A 93 3.20 16.97 -1.80
N SER A 94 2.20 16.23 -2.31
CA SER A 94 2.27 15.59 -3.62
C SER A 94 1.97 16.59 -4.74
N ALA A 95 0.97 17.42 -4.54
CA ALA A 95 0.60 18.48 -5.48
C ALA A 95 1.77 19.46 -5.73
N TRP A 96 2.52 19.79 -4.69
CA TRP A 96 3.68 20.66 -4.82
C TRP A 96 4.80 20.04 -5.70
N LEU A 97 4.98 18.73 -5.67
CA LEU A 97 5.97 18.04 -6.52
C LEU A 97 5.64 18.16 -8.01
N THR A 98 4.35 18.20 -8.37
CA THR A 98 3.92 18.29 -9.78
C THR A 98 4.42 19.55 -10.49
N ARG A 99 4.71 20.62 -9.75
CA ARG A 99 5.23 21.89 -10.30
C ARG A 99 6.58 21.75 -10.99
N TYR A 100 7.32 20.70 -10.73
CA TYR A 100 8.66 20.49 -11.29
C TYR A 100 8.63 19.71 -12.60
N VAL A 101 7.47 19.20 -13.00
CA VAL A 101 7.27 18.50 -14.28
C VAL A 101 6.65 19.45 -15.30
N LYS A 102 7.13 19.41 -16.53
CA LYS A 102 6.60 20.25 -17.64
C LYS A 102 5.54 19.46 -18.43
N ALA A 103 4.36 19.29 -17.85
CA ALA A 103 3.21 18.64 -18.50
C ALA A 103 1.92 19.14 -17.85
N PRO A 104 0.75 18.98 -18.50
CA PRO A 104 -0.54 19.22 -17.86
C PRO A 104 -0.69 18.36 -16.60
N VAL A 105 -1.22 18.96 -15.53
CA VAL A 105 -1.42 18.25 -14.25
C VAL A 105 -2.90 18.01 -14.02
N ALA A 106 -3.27 16.76 -13.78
CA ALA A 106 -4.59 16.33 -13.36
C ALA A 106 -4.55 15.82 -11.91
N GLY A 107 -5.65 15.97 -11.21
CA GLY A 107 -5.82 15.45 -9.84
C GLY A 107 -7.24 15.70 -9.35
N LEU A 108 -7.52 15.26 -8.12
CA LEU A 108 -8.83 15.40 -7.49
C LEU A 108 -9.21 16.88 -7.31
N ASP A 109 -10.47 17.20 -7.53
CA ASP A 109 -11.01 18.54 -7.24
C ASP A 109 -11.04 18.85 -5.75
N GLN A 110 -11.45 20.06 -5.38
CA GLN A 110 -11.49 20.49 -3.97
C GLN A 110 -12.44 19.68 -3.09
N ASN A 111 -13.51 19.12 -3.67
CA ASN A 111 -14.51 18.33 -2.96
C ASN A 111 -14.08 16.87 -2.79
N SER A 112 -13.25 16.39 -3.70
CA SER A 112 -12.77 15.01 -3.74
C SER A 112 -11.42 14.82 -3.06
N ALA A 113 -10.53 15.81 -3.10
CA ALA A 113 -9.20 15.73 -2.51
C ALA A 113 -9.26 15.65 -0.97
N ARG A 114 -8.31 14.92 -0.37
CA ARG A 114 -8.17 14.86 1.08
C ARG A 114 -7.78 16.22 1.67
N GLU A 115 -6.89 16.94 0.98
CA GLU A 115 -6.54 18.33 1.27
C GLU A 115 -7.06 19.20 0.12
N PRO A 116 -8.18 19.94 0.29
CA PRO A 116 -8.83 20.70 -0.79
C PRO A 116 -7.90 21.66 -1.52
N LEU A 117 -6.95 22.27 -0.81
CA LEU A 117 -6.00 23.21 -1.39
C LEU A 117 -5.05 22.57 -2.42
N ALA A 118 -4.86 21.24 -2.39
CA ALA A 118 -4.07 20.53 -3.38
C ALA A 118 -4.61 20.74 -4.81
N SER A 119 -5.94 20.85 -4.95
CA SER A 119 -6.60 21.06 -6.25
C SER A 119 -6.15 22.33 -6.97
N ARG A 120 -5.63 23.33 -6.25
CA ARG A 120 -5.15 24.59 -6.87
C ARG A 120 -3.89 24.41 -7.73
N PHE A 121 -3.21 23.27 -7.56
CA PHE A 121 -2.01 22.93 -8.35
C PHE A 121 -2.36 22.25 -9.68
N TYR A 122 -3.62 21.85 -9.88
CA TYR A 122 -4.04 21.07 -11.05
C TYR A 122 -4.75 21.94 -12.07
N GLN A 123 -4.38 21.77 -13.35
CA GLN A 123 -5.10 22.35 -14.49
C GLN A 123 -6.41 21.59 -14.74
N ARG A 124 -6.37 20.25 -14.60
CA ARG A 124 -7.55 19.38 -14.73
C ARG A 124 -7.96 18.89 -13.35
N ARG A 125 -9.06 19.42 -12.83
CA ARG A 125 -9.62 19.09 -11.52
C ARG A 125 -10.76 18.10 -11.72
N LEU A 126 -10.59 16.90 -11.20
CA LEU A 126 -11.45 15.76 -11.48
C LEU A 126 -12.31 15.43 -10.26
N ALA A 127 -13.62 15.37 -10.46
CA ALA A 127 -14.57 14.99 -9.41
C ALA A 127 -14.64 13.48 -9.28
N VAL A 128 -14.39 12.97 -8.06
CA VAL A 128 -14.51 11.55 -7.69
C VAL A 128 -15.13 11.46 -6.32
N ALA A 129 -16.25 10.76 -6.18
CA ALA A 129 -16.98 10.66 -4.92
C ALA A 129 -16.15 10.08 -3.77
N ARG A 130 -16.33 10.62 -2.54
CA ARG A 130 -15.54 10.22 -1.36
C ARG A 130 -16.01 8.94 -0.70
N GLY A 131 -17.30 8.64 -0.73
CA GLY A 131 -17.91 7.51 -0.01
C GLY A 131 -17.65 6.12 -0.60
N GLN A 132 -16.56 5.95 -1.33
CA GLN A 132 -16.20 4.71 -2.00
C GLN A 132 -14.86 4.18 -1.48
N HIS A 133 -14.61 2.90 -1.71
CA HIS A 133 -13.34 2.28 -1.40
C HIS A 133 -12.18 2.99 -2.12
N ALA A 134 -11.02 3.11 -1.45
CA ALA A 134 -9.85 3.83 -1.97
C ALA A 134 -9.38 3.31 -3.33
N VAL A 135 -9.44 2.01 -3.58
CA VAL A 135 -9.11 1.40 -4.89
C VAL A 135 -10.07 1.91 -5.97
N GLU A 136 -11.39 1.86 -5.72
CA GLU A 136 -12.39 2.30 -6.69
C GLU A 136 -12.26 3.79 -7.02
N ARG A 137 -11.95 4.60 -6.01
CA ARG A 137 -11.69 6.02 -6.23
C ARG A 137 -10.49 6.28 -7.12
N LEU A 138 -9.43 5.49 -6.97
CA LEU A 138 -8.22 5.62 -7.80
C LEU A 138 -8.49 5.13 -9.22
N ARG A 139 -9.20 4.02 -9.40
CA ARG A 139 -9.63 3.52 -10.70
C ARG A 139 -10.46 4.56 -11.46
N GLN A 140 -11.44 5.19 -10.79
CA GLN A 140 -12.25 6.27 -11.36
C GLN A 140 -11.40 7.49 -11.72
N LEU A 141 -10.48 7.90 -10.83
CA LEU A 141 -9.60 9.03 -11.10
C LEU A 141 -8.78 8.82 -12.38
N PHE A 142 -8.21 7.62 -12.56
CA PHE A 142 -7.43 7.28 -13.75
C PHE A 142 -8.32 7.22 -14.99
N ALA A 143 -9.49 6.60 -14.91
CA ALA A 143 -10.43 6.51 -16.03
C ALA A 143 -10.83 7.90 -16.54
N VAL A 144 -11.23 8.81 -15.65
CA VAL A 144 -11.60 10.19 -16.02
C VAL A 144 -10.38 10.99 -16.50
N ALA A 145 -9.21 10.82 -15.89
CA ALA A 145 -7.99 11.53 -16.28
C ALA A 145 -7.51 11.14 -17.67
N LEU A 146 -7.59 9.86 -18.01
CA LEU A 146 -7.05 9.27 -19.23
C LEU A 146 -8.11 9.09 -20.34
N GLY A 147 -9.40 9.22 -20.01
CA GLY A 147 -10.49 9.19 -20.99
C GLY A 147 -10.88 7.79 -21.44
N TYR A 148 -10.88 6.80 -20.53
CA TYR A 148 -11.38 5.45 -20.81
C TYR A 148 -12.58 5.10 -19.91
N ASP A 149 -13.39 4.13 -20.34
CA ASP A 149 -14.51 3.63 -19.54
C ASP A 149 -14.02 2.78 -18.39
N LEU A 150 -14.50 3.06 -17.16
CA LEU A 150 -14.14 2.29 -15.98
C LEU A 150 -14.61 0.84 -16.11
N PRO A 151 -13.69 -0.16 -16.07
CA PRO A 151 -14.07 -1.56 -16.13
C PRO A 151 -14.95 -1.98 -14.97
N LYS A 152 -15.97 -2.80 -15.25
CA LYS A 152 -16.86 -3.37 -14.23
C LYS A 152 -16.14 -4.44 -13.40
N GLY A 153 -16.58 -4.59 -12.15
CA GLY A 153 -16.05 -5.59 -11.23
C GLY A 153 -14.79 -5.16 -10.48
N LEU A 154 -14.22 -6.10 -9.73
CA LEU A 154 -13.05 -5.86 -8.91
C LEU A 154 -11.83 -5.55 -9.77
N GLY A 155 -11.04 -4.55 -9.33
CA GLY A 155 -9.77 -4.22 -9.95
C GLY A 155 -8.72 -5.31 -9.72
N ASP A 156 -7.85 -5.47 -10.71
CA ASP A 156 -6.74 -6.41 -10.70
C ASP A 156 -5.44 -5.65 -10.41
N TYR A 157 -4.65 -6.14 -9.47
CA TYR A 157 -3.39 -5.49 -9.09
C TYR A 157 -2.29 -5.61 -10.16
N GLY A 158 -2.43 -6.52 -11.13
CA GLY A 158 -1.48 -6.70 -12.22
C GLY A 158 -0.10 -7.21 -11.78
N LEU A 159 -0.02 -7.84 -10.61
CA LEU A 159 1.23 -8.39 -10.09
C LEU A 159 1.41 -9.84 -10.58
N ASP A 160 2.62 -10.16 -11.01
CA ASP A 160 3.01 -11.54 -11.34
C ASP A 160 3.41 -12.27 -10.04
N VAL A 161 2.40 -12.87 -9.40
CA VAL A 161 2.59 -13.57 -8.12
C VAL A 161 3.49 -14.79 -8.26
N GLU A 162 3.47 -15.48 -9.41
CA GLU A 162 4.27 -16.69 -9.65
C GLU A 162 5.76 -16.40 -9.60
N ARG A 163 6.20 -15.24 -10.07
CA ARG A 163 7.59 -14.79 -9.96
C ARG A 163 8.06 -14.55 -8.53
N LEU A 164 7.13 -14.38 -7.59
CA LEU A 164 7.43 -14.16 -6.17
C LEU A 164 7.49 -15.48 -5.38
N ILE A 165 6.92 -16.56 -5.90
CA ILE A 165 6.90 -17.88 -5.24
C ILE A 165 8.22 -18.60 -5.53
N GLU A 166 9.26 -18.31 -4.75
CA GLU A 166 10.57 -18.99 -4.86
C GLU A 166 10.72 -20.22 -3.96
N LEU A 167 9.81 -20.44 -3.03
CA LEU A 167 9.95 -21.48 -2.00
C LEU A 167 9.00 -22.65 -2.29
N PRO A 168 9.52 -23.90 -2.26
CA PRO A 168 8.64 -25.06 -2.25
C PRO A 168 7.72 -24.96 -1.00
N ARG A 169 6.42 -25.14 -1.18
CA ARG A 169 5.43 -25.16 -0.10
C ARG A 169 5.54 -26.43 0.72
N ASN A 170 6.66 -26.61 1.44
CA ASN A 170 6.94 -27.85 2.17
C ASN A 170 6.02 -28.06 3.39
N LYS A 171 5.53 -27.00 4.01
CA LYS A 171 4.54 -27.05 5.11
C LYS A 171 3.62 -25.82 5.00
N PRO A 172 2.31 -25.99 5.19
CA PRO A 172 1.40 -24.85 5.23
C PRO A 172 1.69 -23.99 6.47
N TYR A 173 1.67 -22.68 6.29
CA TYR A 173 1.80 -21.71 7.38
C TYR A 173 0.85 -20.54 7.20
N VAL A 174 0.53 -19.90 8.30
CA VAL A 174 -0.26 -18.67 8.37
C VAL A 174 0.62 -17.53 8.84
N LEU A 175 0.50 -16.37 8.19
CA LEU A 175 1.20 -15.15 8.63
C LEU A 175 0.33 -14.34 9.57
N PHE A 176 0.93 -13.91 10.67
CA PHE A 176 0.35 -12.95 11.60
C PHE A 176 0.93 -11.57 11.35
N LEU A 177 0.19 -10.71 10.69
CA LEU A 177 0.57 -9.33 10.38
C LEU A 177 0.12 -8.43 11.53
N HIS A 178 0.84 -8.54 12.64
CA HIS A 178 0.48 -7.97 13.95
C HIS A 178 0.94 -6.52 14.16
N GLY A 179 1.78 -5.99 13.23
CA GLY A 179 2.36 -4.65 13.31
C GLY A 179 1.51 -3.61 12.58
N THR A 180 1.35 -2.45 13.20
CA THR A 180 0.69 -1.27 12.63
C THR A 180 1.27 0.00 13.25
N THR A 181 1.01 1.15 12.62
CA THR A 181 1.54 2.45 13.07
C THR A 181 0.68 3.13 14.14
N TRP A 182 -0.56 2.73 14.33
CA TRP A 182 -1.48 3.29 15.32
C TRP A 182 -1.72 2.30 16.45
N ASP A 183 -1.48 2.70 17.68
CA ASP A 183 -1.65 1.83 18.84
C ASP A 183 -3.07 1.29 18.96
N THR A 184 -4.06 2.10 18.63
CA THR A 184 -5.49 1.73 18.65
C THR A 184 -5.88 0.65 17.63
N LYS A 185 -5.05 0.40 16.63
CA LYS A 185 -5.26 -0.67 15.65
C LYS A 185 -4.66 -2.01 16.07
N HIS A 186 -3.88 -2.04 17.15
CA HIS A 186 -3.30 -3.28 17.61
C HIS A 186 -4.34 -4.22 18.21
N TRP A 187 -4.28 -5.47 17.82
CA TRP A 187 -4.98 -6.54 18.51
C TRP A 187 -4.15 -6.98 19.72
N PRO A 188 -4.75 -7.26 20.90
CA PRO A 188 -4.01 -7.63 22.11
C PRO A 188 -3.17 -8.89 21.92
N GLU A 189 -1.95 -8.89 22.48
CA GLU A 189 -0.99 -9.99 22.33
C GLU A 189 -1.52 -11.33 22.84
N VAL A 190 -2.35 -11.30 23.89
CA VAL A 190 -2.97 -12.50 24.45
C VAL A 190 -3.85 -13.23 23.41
N TYR A 191 -4.56 -12.50 22.58
CA TYR A 191 -5.42 -13.10 21.55
C TYR A 191 -4.60 -13.65 20.37
N TRP A 192 -3.50 -12.98 20.01
CA TRP A 192 -2.56 -13.51 19.03
C TRP A 192 -1.97 -14.85 19.51
N ARG A 193 -1.62 -14.95 20.79
CA ARG A 193 -1.08 -16.16 21.40
C ARG A 193 -2.11 -17.29 21.41
N ASP A 194 -3.35 -17.01 21.83
CA ASP A 194 -4.44 -17.98 21.81
C ASP A 194 -4.71 -18.51 20.41
N LEU A 195 -4.74 -17.62 19.43
CA LEU A 195 -4.90 -18.00 18.02
C LEU A 195 -3.74 -18.88 17.54
N ALA A 196 -2.50 -18.53 17.88
CA ALA A 196 -1.31 -19.33 17.53
C ALA A 196 -1.36 -20.73 18.17
N LEU A 197 -1.79 -20.86 19.43
CA LEU A 197 -2.00 -22.14 20.10
C LEU A 197 -3.04 -23.01 19.36
N ARG A 198 -4.18 -22.43 19.00
CA ARG A 198 -5.23 -23.11 18.24
C ARG A 198 -4.75 -23.59 16.87
N MET A 199 -3.91 -22.81 16.20
CA MET A 199 -3.25 -23.20 14.94
C MET A 199 -2.28 -24.37 15.18
N GLY A 200 -1.52 -24.34 16.27
CA GLY A 200 -0.61 -25.42 16.65
C GLY A 200 -1.31 -26.76 16.87
N HIS A 201 -2.48 -26.76 17.52
CA HIS A 201 -3.30 -27.97 17.69
C HIS A 201 -3.77 -28.56 16.35
N LYS A 202 -3.78 -27.76 15.28
CA LYS A 202 -4.09 -28.20 13.91
C LYS A 202 -2.85 -28.52 13.07
N GLY A 203 -1.65 -28.50 13.69
CA GLY A 203 -0.39 -28.71 12.98
C GLY A 203 0.03 -27.57 12.04
N ILE A 204 -0.57 -26.36 12.20
CA ILE A 204 -0.29 -25.20 11.37
C ILE A 204 0.79 -24.36 12.02
N GLU A 205 1.85 -24.06 11.26
CA GLU A 205 2.90 -23.12 11.64
C GLU A 205 2.42 -21.68 11.51
N VAL A 206 2.78 -20.83 12.45
CA VAL A 206 2.54 -19.39 12.41
C VAL A 206 3.87 -18.66 12.24
N ARG A 207 3.93 -17.72 11.29
CA ARG A 207 5.11 -16.87 11.06
C ARG A 207 4.79 -15.42 11.34
N LEU A 208 5.70 -14.74 12.04
CA LEU A 208 5.54 -13.35 12.47
C LEU A 208 6.63 -12.49 11.84
N PRO A 209 6.33 -11.74 10.75
CA PRO A 209 7.24 -10.74 10.20
C PRO A 209 7.27 -9.48 11.07
N TRP A 210 8.36 -8.72 10.97
CA TRP A 210 8.53 -7.45 11.66
C TRP A 210 9.41 -6.49 10.85
N GLY A 211 9.20 -5.19 11.01
CA GLY A 211 9.92 -4.14 10.29
C GLY A 211 10.80 -3.27 11.21
N ASN A 212 10.54 -3.25 12.52
CA ASN A 212 11.24 -2.41 13.49
C ASN A 212 11.44 -3.15 14.83
N PRO A 213 12.33 -2.68 15.74
CA PRO A 213 12.62 -3.35 17.00
C PRO A 213 11.40 -3.53 17.92
N ALA A 214 10.45 -2.61 17.93
CA ALA A 214 9.25 -2.73 18.75
C ALA A 214 8.33 -3.85 18.24
N GLU A 215 8.17 -3.97 16.92
CA GLU A 215 7.44 -5.07 16.30
C GLU A 215 8.15 -6.41 16.53
N LYS A 216 9.51 -6.45 16.49
CA LYS A 216 10.27 -7.65 16.79
C LYS A 216 9.99 -8.13 18.22
N ALA A 217 10.11 -7.23 19.20
CA ALA A 217 9.85 -7.56 20.59
C ALA A 217 8.42 -8.05 20.81
N ARG A 218 7.42 -7.46 20.12
CA ARG A 218 6.04 -7.94 20.13
C ARG A 218 5.93 -9.34 19.54
N ALA A 219 6.54 -9.61 18.39
CA ALA A 219 6.55 -10.93 17.77
C ALA A 219 7.18 -12.00 18.70
N GLU A 220 8.28 -11.67 19.36
CA GLU A 220 8.95 -12.54 20.31
C GLU A 220 8.07 -12.86 21.53
N ARG A 221 7.33 -11.87 22.08
CA ARG A 221 6.36 -12.10 23.16
C ARG A 221 5.19 -12.97 22.71
N ILE A 222 4.67 -12.75 21.50
CA ILE A 222 3.60 -13.58 20.95
C ILE A 222 4.08 -15.02 20.76
N ALA A 223 5.27 -15.25 20.24
CA ALA A 223 5.81 -16.58 19.95
C ALA A 223 6.36 -17.31 21.18
N SER A 224 6.61 -16.62 22.30
CA SER A 224 7.26 -17.18 23.50
C SER A 224 6.56 -18.45 24.02
N GLY A 225 7.29 -19.56 24.10
CA GLY A 225 6.78 -20.84 24.59
C GLY A 225 5.86 -21.60 23.61
N LEU A 226 5.72 -21.12 22.36
CA LEU A 226 4.91 -21.75 21.32
C LEU A 226 5.81 -22.46 20.30
N GLY A 227 5.75 -23.80 20.23
CA GLY A 227 6.59 -24.59 19.32
C GLY A 227 6.23 -24.45 17.83
N ASN A 228 5.07 -23.88 17.52
CA ASN A 228 4.58 -23.66 16.16
C ASN A 228 4.66 -22.20 15.69
N ALA A 229 5.17 -21.29 16.51
CA ALA A 229 5.26 -19.86 16.18
C ALA A 229 6.71 -19.45 15.92
N VAL A 230 6.98 -18.92 14.74
CA VAL A 230 8.33 -18.55 14.26
C VAL A 230 8.41 -17.06 14.02
N VAL A 231 9.29 -16.37 14.74
CA VAL A 231 9.65 -14.98 14.44
C VAL A 231 10.62 -14.98 13.26
N LEU A 232 10.23 -14.33 12.18
CA LEU A 232 11.06 -14.30 10.97
C LEU A 232 12.33 -13.45 11.18
N PRO A 233 13.40 -13.69 10.42
CA PRO A 233 14.50 -12.74 10.33
C PRO A 233 13.99 -11.40 9.77
N ARG A 234 14.81 -10.34 9.90
CA ARG A 234 14.46 -9.06 9.26
C ARG A 234 14.47 -9.22 7.75
N LEU A 235 13.35 -8.93 7.12
CA LEU A 235 13.17 -9.00 5.69
C LEU A 235 13.04 -7.58 5.09
N ASN A 236 13.52 -7.40 3.87
CA ASN A 236 13.12 -6.27 3.04
C ASN A 236 11.71 -6.52 2.46
N LEU A 237 11.19 -5.56 1.74
CA LEU A 237 9.81 -5.62 1.24
C LEU A 237 9.59 -6.77 0.25
N ALA A 238 10.54 -7.05 -0.63
CA ALA A 238 10.49 -8.22 -1.53
C ALA A 238 10.52 -9.54 -0.75
N GLY A 239 11.34 -9.63 0.28
CA GLY A 239 11.37 -10.80 1.16
C GLY A 239 10.02 -11.04 1.85
N VAL A 240 9.38 -9.97 2.34
CA VAL A 240 8.03 -10.06 2.90
C VAL A 240 7.01 -10.48 1.85
N ALA A 241 7.08 -9.93 0.63
CA ALA A 241 6.18 -10.29 -0.46
C ALA A 241 6.30 -11.78 -0.83
N ARG A 242 7.53 -12.32 -0.89
CA ARG A 242 7.77 -13.76 -1.13
C ARG A 242 7.17 -14.65 -0.04
N VAL A 243 7.38 -14.28 1.22
CA VAL A 243 6.80 -15.04 2.34
C VAL A 243 5.27 -14.94 2.33
N LEU A 244 4.70 -13.78 1.98
CA LEU A 244 3.27 -13.60 1.79
C LEU A 244 2.73 -14.48 0.67
N ALA A 245 3.31 -14.41 -0.53
CA ALA A 245 2.86 -15.17 -1.69
C ALA A 245 2.87 -16.69 -1.48
N SER A 246 3.74 -17.19 -0.59
CA SER A 246 3.84 -18.60 -0.24
C SER A 246 2.98 -19.02 0.95
N ALA A 247 2.31 -18.08 1.64
CA ALA A 247 1.46 -18.38 2.78
C ALA A 247 0.14 -19.04 2.37
N SER A 248 -0.39 -19.91 3.22
CA SER A 248 -1.73 -20.46 3.03
C SER A 248 -2.83 -19.44 3.34
N ALA A 249 -2.58 -18.56 4.32
CA ALA A 249 -3.46 -17.46 4.69
C ALA A 249 -2.71 -16.43 5.55
N CYS A 250 -3.36 -15.30 5.77
CA CYS A 250 -2.90 -14.26 6.69
C CYS A 250 -4.00 -13.90 7.70
N VAL A 251 -3.58 -13.54 8.91
CA VAL A 251 -4.40 -12.75 9.84
C VAL A 251 -3.70 -11.42 10.04
N ALA A 252 -4.38 -10.34 9.83
CA ALA A 252 -3.81 -9.00 9.84
C ALA A 252 -4.61 -8.04 10.72
N VAL A 253 -3.94 -7.12 11.38
CA VAL A 253 -4.59 -5.86 11.79
C VAL A 253 -4.68 -4.92 10.58
N ASP A 254 -5.38 -3.80 10.69
CA ASP A 254 -5.39 -2.78 9.63
C ASP A 254 -3.96 -2.22 9.41
N THR A 255 -3.29 -2.77 8.41
CA THR A 255 -1.86 -2.51 8.12
C THR A 255 -1.55 -2.59 6.62
N GLY A 256 -0.49 -1.90 6.22
CA GLY A 256 -0.02 -1.93 4.83
C GLY A 256 0.31 -3.31 4.29
N LEU A 257 0.79 -4.22 5.15
CA LEU A 257 1.07 -5.61 4.76
C LEU A 257 -0.20 -6.43 4.49
N GLY A 258 -1.34 -6.10 5.13
CA GLY A 258 -2.64 -6.70 4.81
C GLY A 258 -3.07 -6.37 3.38
N HIS A 259 -2.81 -5.13 2.92
CA HIS A 259 -3.08 -4.74 1.53
C HIS A 259 -2.13 -5.45 0.55
N LEU A 260 -0.87 -5.68 0.96
CA LEU A 260 0.08 -6.45 0.15
C LEU A 260 -0.37 -7.92 0.02
N ALA A 261 -0.84 -8.53 1.11
CA ALA A 261 -1.40 -9.88 1.08
C ALA A 261 -2.58 -9.97 0.08
N ALA A 262 -3.47 -8.97 0.11
CA ALA A 262 -4.59 -8.90 -0.84
C ALA A 262 -4.12 -8.75 -2.30
N ALA A 263 -3.10 -7.94 -2.54
CA ALA A 263 -2.53 -7.74 -3.88
C ALA A 263 -1.84 -9.00 -4.44
N LEU A 264 -1.45 -9.90 -3.55
CA LEU A 264 -0.85 -11.20 -3.87
C LEU A 264 -1.89 -12.35 -3.85
N ASP A 265 -3.18 -12.03 -3.81
CA ASP A 265 -4.31 -12.98 -3.75
C ASP A 265 -4.21 -13.99 -2.58
N VAL A 266 -3.57 -13.59 -1.48
CA VAL A 266 -3.46 -14.43 -0.28
C VAL A 266 -4.75 -14.29 0.53
N PRO A 267 -5.43 -15.41 0.88
CA PRO A 267 -6.59 -15.38 1.76
C PRO A 267 -6.25 -14.68 3.09
N THR A 268 -6.98 -13.61 3.42
CA THR A 268 -6.62 -12.80 4.59
C THR A 268 -7.86 -12.45 5.40
N ILE A 269 -7.77 -12.65 6.71
CA ILE A 269 -8.71 -12.11 7.69
C ILE A 269 -8.08 -10.85 8.28
N SER A 270 -8.72 -9.70 8.07
CA SER A 270 -8.25 -8.40 8.57
C SER A 270 -9.15 -7.89 9.70
N LEU A 271 -8.50 -7.47 10.80
CA LEU A 271 -9.15 -7.00 12.01
C LEU A 271 -9.18 -5.47 12.03
N PHE A 272 -10.38 -4.90 12.16
CA PHE A 272 -10.60 -3.46 12.18
C PHE A 272 -11.25 -3.03 13.50
N GLY A 273 -10.62 -2.07 14.18
CA GLY A 273 -11.16 -1.38 15.34
C GLY A 273 -11.61 0.03 14.96
N PRO A 274 -10.68 1.02 14.93
CA PRO A 274 -11.01 2.43 14.77
C PRO A 274 -11.29 2.87 13.32
N THR A 275 -11.10 2.01 12.34
CA THR A 275 -11.17 2.35 10.90
C THR A 275 -12.28 1.57 10.18
N ASN A 276 -12.79 2.16 9.09
CA ASN A 276 -13.85 1.56 8.28
C ASN A 276 -13.24 0.72 7.13
N PRO A 277 -13.38 -0.62 7.17
CA PRO A 277 -12.87 -1.47 6.10
C PRO A 277 -13.54 -1.22 4.74
N GLY A 278 -14.78 -0.74 4.71
CA GLY A 278 -15.47 -0.41 3.47
C GLY A 278 -14.82 0.74 2.68
N LEU A 279 -14.00 1.57 3.34
CA LEU A 279 -13.28 2.68 2.69
C LEU A 279 -11.82 2.34 2.35
N THR A 280 -11.16 1.56 3.21
CA THR A 280 -9.71 1.33 3.10
C THR A 280 -9.29 -0.09 3.44
N GLY A 281 -10.19 -1.05 3.48
CA GLY A 281 -9.86 -2.44 3.79
C GLY A 281 -8.98 -3.11 2.73
N ALA A 282 -8.52 -4.31 3.03
CA ALA A 282 -7.82 -5.14 2.06
C ALA A 282 -8.80 -5.49 0.92
N TYR A 283 -8.44 -5.14 -0.32
CA TYR A 283 -9.36 -5.22 -1.46
C TYR A 283 -9.08 -6.49 -2.28
N GLY A 284 -10.08 -7.33 -2.48
CA GLY A 284 -9.91 -8.57 -3.25
C GLY A 284 -11.00 -9.60 -2.97
N LYS A 285 -11.01 -10.68 -3.73
CA LYS A 285 -12.05 -11.73 -3.66
C LYS A 285 -11.96 -12.59 -2.41
N VAL A 286 -10.76 -12.81 -1.91
CA VAL A 286 -10.46 -13.75 -0.81
C VAL A 286 -10.15 -13.00 0.50
N GLN A 287 -10.72 -11.80 0.66
CA GLN A 287 -10.50 -10.94 1.82
C GLN A 287 -11.73 -10.92 2.72
N ILE A 288 -11.53 -11.17 4.01
CA ILE A 288 -12.56 -11.11 5.04
C ILE A 288 -12.19 -10.01 6.03
N HIS A 289 -13.14 -9.14 6.33
CA HIS A 289 -12.97 -8.07 7.30
C HIS A 289 -13.83 -8.34 8.54
N LEU A 290 -13.17 -8.38 9.69
CA LEU A 290 -13.83 -8.40 10.98
C LEU A 290 -13.71 -7.02 11.60
N ALA A 291 -14.80 -6.28 11.63
CA ALA A 291 -14.85 -4.96 12.23
C ALA A 291 -15.43 -5.03 13.64
N SER A 292 -14.93 -4.16 14.52
CA SER A 292 -15.51 -3.99 15.84
C SER A 292 -16.93 -3.44 15.76
N ASP A 293 -17.81 -3.94 16.60
CA ASP A 293 -19.20 -3.52 16.77
C ASP A 293 -19.38 -2.50 17.93
N PHE A 294 -18.29 -2.01 18.50
CA PHE A 294 -18.36 -0.97 19.53
C PHE A 294 -19.10 0.28 19.03
N PRO A 295 -19.95 0.92 19.87
CA PRO A 295 -20.75 2.08 19.45
C PRO A 295 -19.92 3.27 18.93
N CYS A 296 -18.66 3.37 19.31
CA CYS A 296 -17.73 4.41 18.83
C CYS A 296 -16.98 4.02 17.55
N ALA A 297 -17.08 2.78 17.06
CA ALA A 297 -16.36 2.36 15.84
C ALA A 297 -17.18 2.71 14.58
N PRO A 298 -16.52 3.23 13.51
CA PRO A 298 -15.13 3.64 13.43
C PRO A 298 -14.88 5.05 14.02
N CYS A 299 -14.02 5.16 15.01
CA CYS A 299 -13.76 6.45 15.69
C CYS A 299 -12.56 7.24 15.13
N LEU A 300 -11.71 6.63 14.33
CA LEU A 300 -10.51 7.23 13.72
C LEU A 300 -9.49 7.79 14.74
N GLN A 301 -9.50 7.30 15.96
CA GLN A 301 -8.63 7.72 17.07
C GLN A 301 -7.62 6.62 17.45
#